data_3333c106ae3445bb7f9d84c87b54d6f2
#
_entry.id   3333c106ae3445bb7f9d84c87b54d6f2
#
_cell.length_a   1.000
_cell.length_b   1.000
_cell.length_c   1.000
_cell.angle_alpha   90.00
_cell.angle_beta   90.00
_cell.angle_gamma   90.00
#
_symmetry.space_group_name_H-M   'P 1'
#
loop_
_entity.id
_entity.type
_entity.pdbx_description
1 polymer ?
#
loop_
_entity_poly.entity_id
_entity_poly.type
_entity_poly.pdbx_seq_one_letter_code
_entity_poly.pdbx_strand_id
1 'polypeptide(L)'
;MSRIPVSLDPWQPRARHLEFEGDLRPEDLPRLRADALPGHPLRVHAQFLLERGPLNEMRLSGTITGELWLTCQRCLKPMAWAFGLQPDAVLQPPEGLPVEVGEDDDCVELEADGLLRPAAWIEEEILLAWPLVPRHENCEPATGPEFEEGERGDNPFAVLEQLKKGGPGGDGP
;
A
#
# COMPACT_ATOMS: atom_id res chain seq x y z
N MET A 1 -8.13 3.83 -25.89
CA MET A 1 -8.09 3.97 -24.42
C MET A 1 -9.45 4.45 -23.95
N SER A 2 -10.01 3.78 -22.98
CA SER A 2 -11.31 4.11 -22.38
C SER A 2 -11.10 4.64 -20.98
N ARG A 3 -12.05 5.45 -20.47
CA ARG A 3 -12.02 5.90 -19.08
C ARG A 3 -12.08 4.70 -18.13
N ILE A 4 -11.40 4.79 -17.00
CA ILE A 4 -11.42 3.76 -15.94
C ILE A 4 -12.88 3.54 -15.48
N PRO A 5 -13.43 2.33 -15.63
CA PRO A 5 -14.79 2.02 -15.23
C PRO A 5 -14.89 1.87 -13.70
N VAL A 6 -16.09 2.03 -13.15
CA VAL A 6 -16.36 1.77 -11.72
C VAL A 6 -16.22 0.27 -11.43
N SER A 7 -16.74 -0.56 -12.33
CA SER A 7 -16.62 -2.02 -12.27
C SER A 7 -16.72 -2.62 -13.65
N LEU A 8 -16.17 -3.80 -13.83
CA LEU A 8 -16.31 -4.58 -15.06
C LEU A 8 -16.27 -6.08 -14.74
N ASP A 9 -16.95 -6.86 -15.57
CA ASP A 9 -16.85 -8.31 -15.54
C ASP A 9 -15.71 -8.74 -16.49
N PRO A 10 -14.59 -9.24 -15.95
CA PRO A 10 -13.42 -9.58 -16.75
C PRO A 10 -13.63 -10.86 -17.57
N TRP A 11 -14.62 -11.68 -17.23
CA TRP A 11 -14.86 -12.97 -17.87
C TRP A 11 -15.83 -12.90 -19.05
N GLN A 12 -16.39 -11.73 -19.33
CA GLN A 12 -17.24 -11.55 -20.50
C GLN A 12 -16.45 -11.74 -21.81
N PRO A 13 -17.09 -12.26 -22.87
CA PRO A 13 -16.44 -12.46 -24.18
C PRO A 13 -15.86 -11.18 -24.80
N ARG A 14 -16.34 -10.02 -24.39
CA ARG A 14 -15.85 -8.70 -24.86
C ARG A 14 -14.60 -8.21 -24.12
N ALA A 15 -14.28 -8.78 -22.96
CA ALA A 15 -13.15 -8.39 -22.12
C ALA A 15 -11.82 -9.07 -22.52
N ARG A 16 -11.62 -9.35 -23.82
CA ARG A 16 -10.41 -10.05 -24.28
C ARG A 16 -9.18 -9.16 -24.34
N HIS A 17 -9.37 -7.87 -24.55
CA HIS A 17 -8.32 -6.86 -24.62
C HIS A 17 -8.95 -5.50 -24.38
N LEU A 18 -8.76 -4.94 -23.20
CA LEU A 18 -9.35 -3.67 -22.79
C LEU A 18 -8.25 -2.77 -22.22
N GLU A 19 -8.14 -1.58 -22.76
CA GLU A 19 -7.22 -0.55 -22.28
C GLU A 19 -8.01 0.56 -21.60
N PHE A 20 -7.52 0.97 -20.44
CA PHE A 20 -8.09 2.02 -19.63
C PHE A 20 -7.03 3.01 -19.22
N GLU A 21 -7.39 4.29 -19.16
CA GLU A 21 -6.52 5.36 -18.72
C GLU A 21 -7.34 6.46 -18.06
N GLY A 22 -6.82 7.05 -17.00
CA GLY A 22 -7.47 8.20 -16.39
C GLY A 22 -6.90 8.58 -15.04
N ASP A 23 -7.38 9.72 -14.57
CA ASP A 23 -7.11 10.21 -13.23
C ASP A 23 -8.19 9.69 -12.27
N LEU A 24 -7.76 9.20 -11.10
CA LEU A 24 -8.65 8.82 -10.02
C LEU A 24 -8.83 10.02 -9.08
N ARG A 25 -10.06 10.19 -8.63
CA ARG A 25 -10.40 11.22 -7.66
C ARG A 25 -10.19 10.69 -6.24
N PRO A 26 -9.94 11.55 -5.25
CA PRO A 26 -9.82 11.12 -3.85
C PRO A 26 -11.04 10.35 -3.32
N GLU A 27 -12.23 10.59 -3.90
CA GLU A 27 -13.46 9.85 -3.54
C GLU A 27 -13.44 8.40 -4.02
N ASP A 28 -12.68 8.11 -5.07
CA ASP A 28 -12.52 6.77 -5.64
C ASP A 28 -11.47 5.94 -4.85
N LEU A 29 -10.72 6.59 -3.93
CA LEU A 29 -9.59 6.04 -3.15
C LEU A 29 -9.77 6.33 -1.64
N PRO A 30 -10.78 5.75 -0.98
CA PRO A 30 -11.16 6.12 0.39
C PRO A 30 -10.12 5.78 1.45
N ARG A 31 -9.37 4.68 1.30
CA ARG A 31 -8.32 4.25 2.24
C ARG A 31 -7.10 5.17 2.13
N LEU A 32 -6.61 5.43 0.91
CA LEU A 32 -5.52 6.39 0.68
C LEU A 32 -5.86 7.79 1.18
N ARG A 33 -7.11 8.22 0.94
CA ARG A 33 -7.58 9.51 1.43
C ARG A 33 -7.60 9.60 2.95
N ALA A 34 -7.91 8.51 3.65
CA ALA A 34 -7.93 8.45 5.11
C ALA A 34 -6.52 8.54 5.71
N ASP A 35 -5.53 7.93 5.05
CA ASP A 35 -4.15 7.83 5.55
C ASP A 35 -3.25 8.97 5.05
N ALA A 36 -3.60 9.61 3.93
CA ALA A 36 -2.89 10.78 3.41
C ALA A 36 -3.09 12.01 4.32
N LEU A 37 -2.10 12.89 4.32
CA LEU A 37 -2.12 14.10 5.14
C LEU A 37 -3.25 15.05 4.71
N PRO A 38 -4.22 15.37 5.59
CA PRO A 38 -5.35 16.22 5.26
C PRO A 38 -4.92 17.61 4.80
N GLY A 39 -5.69 18.19 3.85
CA GLY A 39 -5.44 19.53 3.32
C GLY A 39 -4.36 19.59 2.23
N HIS A 40 -3.77 18.46 1.88
CA HIS A 40 -2.81 18.35 0.80
C HIS A 40 -3.39 17.60 -0.42
N PRO A 41 -2.85 17.84 -1.63
CA PRO A 41 -3.33 17.16 -2.83
C PRO A 41 -3.03 15.66 -2.78
N LEU A 42 -3.99 14.87 -3.29
CA LEU A 42 -3.84 13.46 -3.62
C LEU A 42 -4.12 13.33 -5.11
N ARG A 43 -3.14 12.92 -5.88
CA ARG A 43 -3.21 12.77 -7.34
C ARG A 43 -2.77 11.38 -7.73
N VAL A 44 -3.61 10.67 -8.46
CA VAL A 44 -3.32 9.33 -8.98
C VAL A 44 -3.75 9.28 -10.43
N HIS A 45 -2.83 8.90 -11.29
CA HIS A 45 -3.07 8.59 -12.69
C HIS A 45 -2.75 7.12 -12.93
N ALA A 46 -3.63 6.41 -13.60
CA ALA A 46 -3.43 5.01 -13.92
C ALA A 46 -3.73 4.73 -15.39
N GLN A 47 -2.88 3.87 -15.96
CA GLN A 47 -3.07 3.27 -17.27
C GLN A 47 -2.90 1.77 -17.10
N PHE A 48 -3.87 0.98 -17.54
CA PHE A 48 -3.78 -0.47 -17.44
C PHE A 48 -4.47 -1.18 -18.60
N LEU A 49 -3.98 -2.38 -18.84
CA LEU A 49 -4.43 -3.32 -19.84
C LEU A 49 -4.99 -4.55 -19.13
N LEU A 50 -6.21 -4.92 -19.47
CA LEU A 50 -6.79 -6.21 -19.14
C LEU A 50 -6.80 -7.06 -20.41
N GLU A 51 -6.10 -8.19 -20.40
CA GLU A 51 -6.04 -9.06 -21.55
C GLU A 51 -6.18 -10.54 -21.18
N ARG A 52 -6.65 -11.32 -22.15
CA ARG A 52 -6.76 -12.76 -22.01
C ARG A 52 -5.53 -13.44 -22.62
N GLY A 53 -4.78 -14.14 -21.81
CA GLY A 53 -3.60 -14.86 -22.22
C GLY A 53 -3.89 -16.22 -22.86
N PRO A 54 -2.83 -16.93 -23.28
CA PRO A 54 -2.93 -18.18 -24.06
C PRO A 54 -3.53 -19.35 -23.27
N LEU A 55 -3.39 -19.37 -21.95
CA LEU A 55 -3.97 -20.38 -21.04
C LEU A 55 -5.37 -20.00 -20.57
N ASN A 56 -5.98 -19.02 -21.21
CA ASN A 56 -7.30 -18.47 -20.90
C ASN A 56 -7.35 -17.66 -19.57
N GLU A 57 -6.20 -17.39 -18.98
CA GLU A 57 -6.05 -16.49 -17.83
C GLU A 57 -6.38 -15.05 -18.21
N MET A 58 -6.85 -14.28 -17.24
CA MET A 58 -7.04 -12.83 -17.38
C MET A 58 -5.93 -12.11 -16.66
N ARG A 59 -5.07 -11.43 -17.42
CA ARG A 59 -3.93 -10.65 -16.90
C ARG A 59 -4.28 -9.17 -16.86
N LEU A 60 -3.95 -8.55 -15.75
CA LEU A 60 -4.12 -7.13 -15.50
C LEU A 60 -2.74 -6.52 -15.27
N SER A 61 -2.27 -5.71 -16.20
CA SER A 61 -0.96 -5.06 -16.13
C SER A 61 -1.08 -3.57 -16.41
N GLY A 62 -0.12 -2.77 -15.92
CA GLY A 62 -0.22 -1.35 -16.19
C GLY A 62 0.82 -0.48 -15.50
N THR A 63 0.52 0.80 -15.44
CA THR A 63 1.34 1.81 -14.77
C THR A 63 0.43 2.66 -13.89
N ILE A 64 0.84 2.86 -12.65
CA ILE A 64 0.17 3.74 -11.70
C ILE A 64 1.20 4.78 -11.24
N THR A 65 0.89 6.05 -11.44
CA THR A 65 1.75 7.16 -11.01
C THR A 65 0.96 8.14 -10.16
N GLY A 66 1.65 8.79 -9.25
CA GLY A 66 0.94 9.76 -8.43
C GLY A 66 1.82 10.47 -7.41
N GLU A 67 1.17 11.31 -6.65
CA GLU A 67 1.74 12.05 -5.54
C GLU A 67 0.69 12.21 -4.44
N LEU A 68 1.10 11.96 -3.22
CA LEU A 68 0.33 12.27 -2.03
C LEU A 68 1.25 12.77 -0.90
N TRP A 69 0.65 13.27 0.14
CA TRP A 69 1.40 13.87 1.23
C TRP A 69 1.27 13.03 2.51
N LEU A 70 2.41 12.84 3.17
CA LEU A 70 2.56 12.03 4.38
C LEU A 70 3.16 12.88 5.50
N THR A 71 3.09 12.38 6.71
CA THR A 71 3.85 12.93 7.83
C THR A 71 5.20 12.24 7.92
N CYS A 72 6.29 13.00 7.81
CA CYS A 72 7.62 12.48 8.02
C CYS A 72 7.77 11.97 9.46
N GLN A 73 8.16 10.70 9.63
CA GLN A 73 8.29 10.07 10.95
C GLN A 73 9.55 10.50 11.73
N ARG A 74 10.39 11.35 11.13
CA ARG A 74 11.60 11.89 11.79
C ARG A 74 11.40 13.31 12.29
N CYS A 75 10.90 14.21 11.45
CA CYS A 75 10.74 15.62 11.79
C CYS A 75 9.29 16.07 11.99
N LEU A 76 8.32 15.15 11.80
CA LEU A 76 6.88 15.34 11.95
C LEU A 76 6.28 16.42 11.02
N LYS A 77 7.01 16.85 10.02
CA LYS A 77 6.55 17.82 9.02
C LYS A 77 5.94 17.12 7.81
N PRO A 78 5.05 17.80 7.07
CA PRO A 78 4.54 17.30 5.80
C PRO A 78 5.66 16.97 4.81
N MET A 79 5.50 15.86 4.08
CA MET A 79 6.38 15.47 2.98
C MET A 79 5.55 14.95 1.79
N ALA A 80 5.95 15.33 0.59
CA ALA A 80 5.40 14.74 -0.61
C ALA A 80 6.03 13.36 -0.84
N TRP A 81 5.20 12.39 -1.20
CA TRP A 81 5.62 11.09 -1.68
C TRP A 81 5.09 10.89 -3.11
N ALA A 82 6.02 10.92 -4.06
CA ALA A 82 5.74 10.58 -5.45
C ALA A 82 6.05 9.10 -5.67
N PHE A 83 5.20 8.42 -6.45
CA PHE A 83 5.34 7.01 -6.74
C PHE A 83 5.09 6.70 -8.21
N GLY A 84 5.70 5.61 -8.68
CA GLY A 84 5.48 5.04 -9.99
C GLY A 84 5.57 3.52 -9.88
N LEU A 85 4.46 2.84 -10.13
CA LEU A 85 4.29 1.40 -9.99
C LEU A 85 3.99 0.77 -11.34
N GLN A 86 4.39 -0.48 -11.52
CA GLN A 86 4.13 -1.27 -12.71
C GLN A 86 3.56 -2.63 -12.29
N PRO A 87 2.33 -2.68 -11.76
CA PRO A 87 1.71 -3.92 -11.35
C PRO A 87 1.43 -4.82 -12.56
N ASP A 88 1.56 -6.13 -12.30
CA ASP A 88 1.22 -7.19 -13.25
C ASP A 88 0.67 -8.37 -12.45
N ALA A 89 -0.59 -8.67 -12.63
CA ALA A 89 -1.30 -9.68 -11.86
C ALA A 89 -2.26 -10.50 -12.72
N VAL A 90 -2.58 -11.70 -12.27
CA VAL A 90 -3.57 -12.57 -12.86
C VAL A 90 -4.84 -12.54 -12.02
N LEU A 91 -5.98 -12.37 -12.66
CA LEU A 91 -7.26 -12.42 -11.96
C LEU A 91 -7.62 -13.86 -11.62
N GLN A 92 -8.00 -14.09 -10.36
CA GLN A 92 -8.46 -15.41 -9.94
C GLN A 92 -9.74 -15.79 -10.68
N PRO A 93 -9.76 -16.95 -11.35
CA PRO A 93 -10.95 -17.39 -12.09
C PRO A 93 -12.07 -17.77 -11.12
N PRO A 94 -13.34 -17.56 -11.53
CA PRO A 94 -14.48 -18.10 -10.79
C PRO A 94 -14.43 -19.63 -10.75
N GLU A 95 -15.04 -20.23 -9.71
CA GLU A 95 -15.09 -21.68 -9.55
C GLU A 95 -15.63 -22.36 -10.83
N GLY A 96 -14.93 -23.41 -11.26
CA GLY A 96 -15.32 -24.22 -12.42
C GLY A 96 -14.85 -23.72 -13.78
N LEU A 97 -14.17 -22.58 -13.86
CA LEU A 97 -13.46 -22.19 -15.07
C LEU A 97 -12.10 -22.90 -15.14
N PRO A 98 -11.77 -23.61 -16.23
CA PRO A 98 -10.50 -24.26 -16.41
C PRO A 98 -9.42 -23.22 -16.81
N VAL A 99 -8.91 -22.51 -15.83
CA VAL A 99 -7.83 -21.53 -15.99
C VAL A 99 -6.68 -21.98 -15.10
N GLU A 100 -5.52 -22.09 -15.67
CA GLU A 100 -4.28 -22.37 -14.92
C GLU A 100 -3.62 -21.03 -14.55
N VAL A 101 -3.38 -20.85 -13.26
CA VAL A 101 -2.60 -19.71 -12.73
C VAL A 101 -1.25 -20.26 -12.30
N GLY A 102 -0.18 -19.58 -12.69
CA GLY A 102 1.19 -19.97 -12.32
C GLY A 102 1.42 -19.83 -10.81
N GLU A 103 2.28 -20.67 -10.26
CA GLU A 103 2.61 -20.61 -8.81
C GLU A 103 3.30 -19.29 -8.42
N ASP A 104 3.95 -18.63 -9.38
CA ASP A 104 4.67 -17.36 -9.19
C ASP A 104 3.87 -16.12 -9.62
N ASP A 105 2.64 -16.30 -10.11
CA ASP A 105 1.80 -15.18 -10.52
C ASP A 105 1.16 -14.49 -9.30
N ASP A 106 1.23 -13.17 -9.25
CA ASP A 106 0.47 -12.37 -8.31
C ASP A 106 -1.03 -12.48 -8.66
N CYS A 107 -1.83 -12.99 -7.73
CA CYS A 107 -3.25 -13.23 -7.94
C CYS A 107 -4.11 -12.15 -7.31
N VAL A 108 -5.01 -11.59 -8.12
CA VAL A 108 -6.06 -10.68 -7.65
C VAL A 108 -7.36 -11.45 -7.49
N GLU A 109 -7.84 -11.52 -6.25
CA GLU A 109 -9.16 -12.06 -5.95
C GLU A 109 -10.23 -11.03 -6.33
N LEU A 110 -11.26 -11.51 -7.01
CA LEU A 110 -12.44 -10.70 -7.29
C LEU A 110 -13.42 -10.76 -6.12
N GLU A 111 -14.22 -9.72 -5.96
CA GLU A 111 -15.28 -9.74 -4.96
C GLU A 111 -16.32 -10.85 -5.27
N ALA A 112 -17.20 -11.15 -4.30
CA ALA A 112 -18.18 -12.23 -4.40
C ALA A 112 -19.14 -12.11 -5.60
N ASP A 113 -19.29 -10.90 -6.18
CA ASP A 113 -20.07 -10.65 -7.40
C ASP A 113 -19.30 -10.94 -8.70
N GLY A 114 -18.01 -11.31 -8.62
CA GLY A 114 -17.14 -11.62 -9.74
C GLY A 114 -16.70 -10.41 -10.55
N LEU A 115 -16.93 -9.20 -10.06
CA LEU A 115 -16.57 -7.96 -10.76
C LEU A 115 -15.18 -7.45 -10.31
N LEU A 116 -14.40 -7.04 -11.30
CA LEU A 116 -13.19 -6.25 -11.06
C LEU A 116 -13.59 -4.79 -10.79
N ARG A 117 -13.05 -4.22 -9.72
CA ARG A 117 -13.16 -2.80 -9.39
C ARG A 117 -11.79 -2.15 -9.51
N PRO A 118 -11.46 -1.55 -10.66
CA PRO A 118 -10.12 -1.03 -10.92
C PRO A 118 -9.63 -0.02 -9.88
N ALA A 119 -10.50 0.85 -9.40
CA ALA A 119 -10.09 1.84 -8.38
C ALA A 119 -9.67 1.18 -7.06
N ALA A 120 -10.36 0.12 -6.62
CA ALA A 120 -10.02 -0.62 -5.42
C ALA A 120 -8.68 -1.37 -5.58
N TRP A 121 -8.46 -1.99 -6.73
CA TRP A 121 -7.19 -2.64 -7.05
C TRP A 121 -6.03 -1.64 -7.11
N ILE A 122 -6.20 -0.50 -7.81
CA ILE A 122 -5.18 0.57 -7.88
C ILE A 122 -4.86 1.10 -6.48
N GLU A 123 -5.87 1.28 -5.64
CA GLU A 123 -5.69 1.71 -4.25
C GLU A 123 -4.86 0.71 -3.46
N GLU A 124 -5.10 -0.58 -3.65
CA GLU A 124 -4.36 -1.66 -2.98
C GLU A 124 -2.89 -1.69 -3.41
N GLU A 125 -2.60 -1.58 -4.70
CA GLU A 125 -1.23 -1.50 -5.23
C GLU A 125 -0.44 -0.32 -4.64
N ILE A 126 -1.09 0.84 -4.50
CA ILE A 126 -0.46 2.02 -3.89
C ILE A 126 -0.21 1.78 -2.39
N LEU A 127 -1.15 1.16 -1.67
CA LEU A 127 -1.00 0.85 -0.26
C LEU A 127 0.11 -0.18 0.00
N LEU A 128 0.27 -1.17 -0.89
CA LEU A 128 1.38 -2.14 -0.81
C LEU A 128 2.75 -1.47 -1.03
N ALA A 129 2.80 -0.44 -1.86
CA ALA A 129 4.02 0.32 -2.11
C ALA A 129 4.28 1.44 -1.07
N TRP A 130 3.37 1.62 -0.11
CA TRP A 130 3.48 2.67 0.90
C TRP A 130 4.77 2.54 1.71
N PRO A 131 5.53 3.63 1.90
CA PRO A 131 6.76 3.55 2.66
C PRO A 131 6.47 3.19 4.13
N LEU A 132 7.07 2.11 4.62
CA LEU A 132 6.92 1.67 6.02
C LEU A 132 7.26 2.77 7.03
N VAL A 133 8.25 3.60 6.71
CA VAL A 133 8.64 4.75 7.52
C VAL A 133 8.90 5.94 6.60
N PRO A 134 7.87 6.75 6.30
CA PRO A 134 8.05 7.93 5.46
C PRO A 134 8.99 8.94 6.12
N ARG A 135 10.05 9.35 5.41
CA ARG A 135 11.06 10.29 5.89
C ARG A 135 11.61 11.15 4.77
N HIS A 136 11.83 12.44 5.04
CA HIS A 136 12.65 13.26 4.14
C HIS A 136 14.06 12.71 4.08
N GLU A 137 14.71 12.84 2.96
CA GLU A 137 16.13 12.50 2.80
C GLU A 137 17.00 13.28 3.80
N ASN A 138 16.75 14.58 3.91
CA ASN A 138 17.49 15.49 4.78
C ASN A 138 16.51 16.23 5.70
N CYS A 139 16.44 15.84 6.96
CA CYS A 139 15.74 16.55 8.02
C CYS A 139 16.35 16.26 9.38
N GLU A 140 16.20 17.18 10.30
CA GLU A 140 16.55 16.96 11.70
C GLU A 140 15.38 16.32 12.45
N PRO A 141 15.63 15.48 13.45
CA PRO A 141 14.57 14.98 14.31
C PRO A 141 13.76 16.11 14.93
N ALA A 142 12.47 15.90 15.11
CA ALA A 142 11.68 16.80 15.92
C ALA A 142 12.29 16.79 17.34
N THR A 143 12.75 17.95 17.81
CA THR A 143 13.16 18.11 19.21
C THR A 143 11.91 17.91 20.05
N GLY A 144 11.87 16.82 20.82
CA GLY A 144 10.88 16.65 21.88
C GLY A 144 11.00 17.78 22.92
N PRO A 145 10.03 17.93 23.80
CA PRO A 145 10.18 18.85 24.93
C PRO A 145 11.51 18.51 25.61
N GLU A 146 12.35 19.54 25.78
CA GLU A 146 13.54 19.39 26.63
C GLU A 146 13.03 18.95 28.00
N PHE A 147 13.29 17.70 28.36
CA PHE A 147 13.08 17.27 29.72
C PHE A 147 14.12 17.99 30.56
N GLU A 148 13.71 19.05 31.24
CA GLU A 148 14.54 19.63 32.30
C GLU A 148 14.88 18.50 33.26
N GLU A 149 16.18 18.27 33.48
CA GLU A 149 16.70 17.22 34.40
C GLU A 149 16.27 17.42 35.86
N GLY A 150 15.23 18.22 36.14
CA GLY A 150 14.82 18.65 37.47
C GLY A 150 13.80 17.75 38.18
N GLU A 151 13.04 16.94 37.50
CA GLU A 151 12.05 16.06 38.15
C GLU A 151 12.27 14.61 37.70
N ARG A 152 13.21 13.93 38.37
CA ARG A 152 13.22 12.46 38.41
C ARG A 152 12.04 12.01 39.25
N GLY A 153 10.84 12.14 38.70
CA GLY A 153 9.68 11.39 39.16
C GLY A 153 10.03 9.89 39.10
N ASP A 154 9.47 9.10 39.99
CA ASP A 154 9.68 7.66 40.07
C ASP A 154 9.73 7.04 38.70
N ASN A 155 10.90 6.65 38.24
CA ASN A 155 11.07 5.99 36.98
C ASN A 155 10.39 4.62 37.06
N PRO A 156 9.26 4.39 36.35
CA PRO A 156 8.55 3.10 36.44
C PRO A 156 9.41 1.93 36.00
N PHE A 157 10.53 2.18 35.32
CA PHE A 157 11.49 1.16 34.88
C PHE A 157 12.65 0.95 35.86
N ALA A 158 12.72 1.68 36.99
CA ALA A 158 13.77 1.51 38.01
C ALA A 158 13.84 0.06 38.54
N VAL A 159 12.72 -0.66 38.53
CA VAL A 159 12.65 -2.09 38.84
C VAL A 159 13.52 -2.95 37.94
N LEU A 160 13.72 -2.56 36.68
CA LEU A 160 14.55 -3.31 35.70
C LEU A 160 16.05 -3.22 36.03
N GLU A 161 16.51 -2.19 36.75
CA GLU A 161 17.91 -2.10 37.20
C GLU A 161 18.25 -3.18 38.23
N GLN A 162 17.26 -3.65 39.01
CA GLN A 162 17.43 -4.74 39.97
C GLN A 162 17.63 -6.09 39.25
N LEU A 163 16.98 -6.31 38.11
CA LEU A 163 17.17 -7.51 37.28
C LEU A 163 18.58 -7.57 36.66
N LYS A 164 19.18 -6.40 36.37
CA LYS A 164 20.54 -6.33 35.83
C LYS A 164 21.64 -6.62 36.88
N LYS A 165 21.34 -6.41 38.17
CA LYS A 165 22.25 -6.69 39.28
C LYS A 165 22.09 -8.10 39.86
N GLY A 166 21.02 -8.82 39.54
CA GLY A 166 20.67 -10.14 40.04
C GLY A 166 20.97 -11.31 39.11
N GLY A 167 21.89 -11.17 38.14
CA GLY A 167 22.35 -12.30 37.34
C GLY A 167 23.05 -13.33 38.28
N PRO A 168 22.61 -14.62 38.31
CA PRO A 168 23.23 -15.63 39.13
C PRO A 168 24.67 -15.84 38.65
N GLY A 169 25.62 -15.57 39.53
CA GLY A 169 26.99 -16.06 39.40
C GLY A 169 26.92 -17.58 39.33
N GLY A 170 27.19 -18.13 38.16
CA GLY A 170 27.36 -19.56 37.98
C GLY A 170 28.68 -19.99 38.61
N ASP A 171 28.69 -20.41 39.87
CA ASP A 171 29.67 -21.32 40.38
C ASP A 171 29.26 -22.73 39.97
N GLY A 172 29.97 -23.29 39.02
CA GLY A 172 29.98 -24.70 38.73
C GLY A 172 31.27 -25.33 39.27
N PRO A 173 31.20 -26.50 39.91
CA PRO A 173 32.38 -27.25 40.34
C PRO A 173 33.15 -27.88 39.15
#